data_6fe1cfdb9e3aefbe74d825c8e187c69f
#
_entry.id   6fe1cfdb9e3aefbe74d825c8e187c69f
#
_cell.length_a   1.000
_cell.length_b   1.000
_cell.length_c   1.000
_cell.angle_alpha   90.00
_cell.angle_beta   90.00
_cell.angle_gamma   90.00
#
_symmetry.space_group_name_H-M   'P 1'
#
loop_
_entity.id
_entity.type
_entity.pdbx_description
1 polymer ?
#
loop_
_entity_poly.entity_id
_entity_poly.type
_entity_poly.pdbx_seq_one_letter_code
_entity_poly.pdbx_strand_id
1 'polypeptide(L)'
;MGEIRRTKTVSLRSFYLRRAFRILPPIFGVLLVAAILWHVPQVQPDFAKAAAAVLFFGSNFVPPEEMGMLSHTWSLAIEEQFYVVWPFIIALSSRRVKVLPNIVALVGIAGSLLFRYWHLYHGGDPLLLYPASLARMDSLLVGCLIALNRRWIFHFTEKLNLAVPLYLVAFCMLVMMTCTARPFALRTFWFPTVFATICGVFFILLLSVNESHFIRRLLRQPFLRQIGVMSFGIYVYHQPVFSAFERFRILGDAFNVAWVAVAKILGTLILAVISYYLVEKPLLRLRPKGKCPG
;
A
#
# COMPACT_ATOMS: atom_id res chain seq x y z
N MET A 1 -0.76 6.39 17.33
CA MET A 1 -1.75 6.29 18.43
C MET A 1 -1.15 5.80 19.75
N GLY A 2 -0.24 4.82 19.78
CA GLY A 2 0.43 4.41 21.03
C GLY A 2 1.25 5.53 21.69
N GLU A 3 1.93 6.33 20.89
CA GLU A 3 2.76 7.47 21.34
C GLU A 3 1.89 8.59 21.93
N ILE A 4 0.78 8.95 21.27
CA ILE A 4 -0.17 9.96 21.78
C ILE A 4 -0.75 9.58 23.13
N ARG A 5 -0.95 8.30 23.39
CA ARG A 5 -1.48 7.82 24.67
C ARG A 5 -0.47 7.92 25.81
N ARG A 6 0.84 7.83 25.50
CA ARG A 6 1.92 7.88 26.50
C ARG A 6 2.40 9.29 26.74
N THR A 7 2.54 10.12 25.68
CA THR A 7 3.22 11.42 25.75
C THR A 7 2.30 12.61 25.53
N LYS A 8 1.00 12.39 25.20
CA LYS A 8 0.03 13.42 24.77
C LYS A 8 0.47 14.24 23.54
N THR A 9 1.62 13.91 22.93
CA THR A 9 2.20 14.61 21.77
C THR A 9 2.61 13.60 20.70
N VAL A 10 2.64 14.03 19.45
CA VAL A 10 3.17 13.27 18.30
C VAL A 10 4.53 13.83 17.95
N SER A 11 5.59 13.04 18.08
CA SER A 11 6.90 13.43 17.57
C SER A 11 6.95 13.21 16.06
N LEU A 12 6.61 14.26 15.28
CA LEU A 12 6.65 14.21 13.81
C LEU A 12 8.04 13.81 13.30
N ARG A 13 9.12 14.35 13.92
CA ARG A 13 10.50 13.99 13.58
C ARG A 13 10.75 12.47 13.69
N SER A 14 10.36 11.89 14.82
CA SER A 14 10.51 10.44 15.03
C SER A 14 9.66 9.62 14.07
N PHE A 15 8.46 10.11 13.73
CA PHE A 15 7.59 9.46 12.77
C PHE A 15 8.25 9.42 11.38
N TYR A 16 8.69 10.57 10.85
CA TYR A 16 9.30 10.64 9.51
C TYR A 16 10.64 9.92 9.43
N LEU A 17 11.49 10.00 10.45
CA LEU A 17 12.74 9.24 10.48
C LEU A 17 12.49 7.73 10.41
N ARG A 18 11.56 7.21 11.22
CA ARG A 18 11.22 5.78 11.19
C ARG A 18 10.71 5.34 9.82
N ARG A 19 10.01 6.22 9.12
CA ARG A 19 9.47 5.97 7.80
C ARG A 19 10.56 6.02 6.73
N ALA A 20 11.42 7.03 6.76
CA ALA A 20 12.56 7.16 5.85
C ALA A 20 13.46 5.92 5.88
N PHE A 21 13.81 5.42 7.07
CA PHE A 21 14.61 4.19 7.21
C PHE A 21 13.91 2.93 6.67
N ARG A 22 12.60 2.94 6.55
CA ARG A 22 11.84 1.81 6.00
C ARG A 22 11.66 1.87 4.48
N ILE A 23 11.53 3.09 3.93
CA ILE A 23 11.10 3.31 2.55
C ILE A 23 12.27 3.61 1.63
N LEU A 24 13.19 4.48 2.03
CA LEU A 24 14.29 4.89 1.17
C LEU A 24 15.24 3.74 0.76
N PRO A 25 15.61 2.79 1.64
CA PRO A 25 16.52 1.73 1.24
C PRO A 25 16.02 0.87 0.06
N PRO A 26 14.77 0.32 0.06
CA PRO A 26 14.25 -0.39 -1.10
C PRO A 26 14.04 0.51 -2.33
N ILE A 27 13.71 1.79 -2.14
CA ILE A 27 13.60 2.75 -3.26
C ILE A 27 14.95 2.91 -3.95
N PHE A 28 16.04 3.14 -3.23
CA PHE A 28 17.38 3.22 -3.83
C PHE A 28 17.75 1.90 -4.50
N GLY A 29 17.42 0.78 -3.90
CA GLY A 29 17.64 -0.54 -4.49
C GLY A 29 16.90 -0.73 -5.81
N VAL A 30 15.62 -0.37 -5.89
CA VAL A 30 14.85 -0.50 -7.13
C VAL A 30 15.31 0.48 -8.21
N LEU A 31 15.72 1.69 -7.83
CA LEU A 31 16.29 2.65 -8.78
C LEU A 31 17.62 2.15 -9.35
N LEU A 32 18.46 1.49 -8.54
CA LEU A 32 19.68 0.85 -9.03
C LEU A 32 19.35 -0.28 -10.00
N VAL A 33 18.42 -1.17 -9.67
CA VAL A 33 17.97 -2.26 -10.56
C VAL A 33 17.39 -1.68 -11.85
N ALA A 34 16.54 -0.67 -11.74
CA ALA A 34 15.96 0.00 -12.90
C ALA A 34 17.03 0.66 -13.76
N ALA A 35 18.03 1.35 -13.19
CA ALA A 35 19.12 1.95 -13.92
C ALA A 35 19.92 0.91 -14.75
N ILE A 36 20.22 -0.24 -14.15
CA ILE A 36 20.91 -1.34 -14.85
C ILE A 36 20.06 -1.87 -16.02
N LEU A 37 18.76 -2.06 -15.80
CA LEU A 37 17.84 -2.57 -16.81
C LEU A 37 17.49 -1.53 -17.88
N TRP A 38 17.60 -0.23 -17.58
CA TRP A 38 17.23 0.88 -18.48
C TRP A 38 18.18 1.04 -19.65
N HIS A 39 19.46 0.72 -19.44
CA HIS A 39 20.50 0.86 -20.48
C HIS A 39 20.43 -0.18 -21.61
N VAL A 40 19.52 -1.15 -21.54
CA VAL A 40 19.35 -2.11 -22.64
C VAL A 40 18.55 -1.45 -23.77
N PRO A 41 19.05 -1.45 -25.04
CA PRO A 41 18.50 -0.61 -26.10
C PRO A 41 17.08 -1.01 -26.51
N GLN A 42 16.17 -0.09 -26.34
CA GLN A 42 14.90 0.11 -27.04
C GLN A 42 14.23 1.34 -26.42
N VAL A 43 13.43 2.09 -27.17
CA VAL A 43 12.80 3.37 -26.80
C VAL A 43 12.35 3.38 -25.34
N GLN A 44 13.14 4.03 -24.47
CA GLN A 44 12.83 4.14 -23.05
C GLN A 44 12.57 5.61 -22.73
N PRO A 45 11.58 5.88 -21.87
CA PRO A 45 11.41 7.21 -21.33
C PRO A 45 12.67 7.66 -20.58
N ASP A 46 12.76 8.96 -20.30
CA ASP A 46 13.88 9.54 -19.57
C ASP A 46 13.98 8.96 -18.14
N PHE A 47 15.02 8.15 -17.90
CA PHE A 47 15.27 7.55 -16.59
C PHE A 47 15.43 8.60 -15.49
N ALA A 48 16.10 9.72 -15.77
CA ALA A 48 16.30 10.75 -14.76
C ALA A 48 14.99 11.37 -14.30
N LYS A 49 14.05 11.60 -15.25
CA LYS A 49 12.69 12.08 -14.95
C LYS A 49 11.92 11.06 -14.12
N ALA A 50 11.93 9.78 -14.51
CA ALA A 50 11.23 8.72 -13.78
C ALA A 50 11.83 8.53 -12.37
N ALA A 51 13.16 8.50 -12.24
CA ALA A 51 13.84 8.37 -10.96
C ALA A 51 13.56 9.57 -10.04
N ALA A 52 13.58 10.79 -10.57
CA ALA A 52 13.21 11.99 -9.82
C ALA A 52 11.74 11.91 -9.34
N ALA A 53 10.82 11.49 -10.21
CA ALA A 53 9.42 11.32 -9.83
C ALA A 53 9.24 10.31 -8.68
N VAL A 54 10.00 9.22 -8.66
CA VAL A 54 9.99 8.24 -7.55
C VAL A 54 10.57 8.85 -6.27
N LEU A 55 11.73 9.51 -6.35
CA LEU A 55 12.42 10.06 -5.17
C LEU A 55 11.64 11.20 -4.49
N PHE A 56 10.93 12.00 -5.28
CA PHE A 56 10.09 13.09 -4.77
C PHE A 56 8.62 12.71 -4.57
N PHE A 57 8.31 11.41 -4.67
CA PHE A 57 6.94 10.90 -4.51
C PHE A 57 5.91 11.60 -5.39
N GLY A 58 6.30 11.88 -6.65
CA GLY A 58 5.47 12.52 -7.66
C GLY A 58 5.12 11.61 -8.84
N SER A 59 5.40 10.31 -8.75
CA SER A 59 5.19 9.34 -9.85
C SER A 59 3.74 9.22 -10.31
N ASN A 60 2.79 9.59 -9.47
CA ASN A 60 1.37 9.64 -9.83
C ASN A 60 0.97 10.86 -10.71
N PHE A 61 1.87 11.83 -10.89
CA PHE A 61 1.68 12.98 -11.76
C PHE A 61 2.38 12.83 -13.11
N VAL A 62 3.11 11.73 -13.31
CA VAL A 62 3.82 11.42 -14.53
C VAL A 62 3.07 10.32 -15.28
N PRO A 63 2.86 10.43 -16.60
CA PRO A 63 2.19 9.39 -17.39
C PRO A 63 2.90 8.03 -17.24
N PRO A 64 2.16 6.92 -17.18
CA PRO A 64 2.73 5.58 -16.99
C PRO A 64 3.77 5.21 -18.06
N GLU A 65 3.60 5.70 -19.28
CA GLU A 65 4.49 5.49 -20.42
C GLU A 65 5.87 6.09 -20.16
N GLU A 66 5.92 7.24 -19.50
CA GLU A 66 7.17 7.93 -19.13
C GLU A 66 7.80 7.34 -17.87
N MET A 67 7.04 6.63 -17.05
CA MET A 67 7.54 5.93 -15.87
C MET A 67 8.10 4.54 -16.18
N GLY A 68 7.71 3.93 -17.30
CA GLY A 68 8.16 2.62 -17.70
C GLY A 68 8.01 1.56 -16.62
N MET A 69 9.09 0.82 -16.31
CA MET A 69 9.08 -0.22 -15.26
C MET A 69 8.91 0.32 -13.83
N LEU A 70 8.94 1.62 -13.63
CA LEU A 70 8.69 2.29 -12.35
C LEU A 70 7.25 2.79 -12.21
N SER A 71 6.39 2.56 -13.20
CA SER A 71 5.02 3.10 -13.24
C SER A 71 4.19 2.72 -12.00
N HIS A 72 4.36 1.51 -11.46
CA HIS A 72 3.65 1.04 -10.26
C HIS A 72 3.88 1.91 -9.01
N THR A 73 4.95 2.71 -8.98
CA THR A 73 5.28 3.58 -7.83
C THR A 73 4.30 4.74 -7.63
N TRP A 74 3.33 4.92 -8.55
CA TRP A 74 2.25 5.91 -8.38
C TRP A 74 1.49 5.72 -7.06
N SER A 75 1.23 4.48 -6.64
CA SER A 75 0.49 4.22 -5.40
C SER A 75 1.32 4.56 -4.17
N LEU A 76 2.64 4.33 -4.22
CA LEU A 76 3.57 4.74 -3.18
C LEU A 76 3.60 6.27 -3.05
N ALA A 77 3.57 7.00 -4.18
CA ALA A 77 3.51 8.45 -4.17
C ALA A 77 2.26 8.95 -3.42
N ILE A 78 1.08 8.39 -3.69
CA ILE A 78 -0.16 8.74 -2.99
C ILE A 78 -0.06 8.46 -1.49
N GLU A 79 0.49 7.30 -1.11
CA GLU A 79 0.70 6.97 0.30
C GLU A 79 1.61 7.98 1.00
N GLU A 80 2.74 8.36 0.39
CA GLU A 80 3.68 9.30 1.00
C GLU A 80 3.10 10.71 1.10
N GLN A 81 2.40 11.17 0.07
CA GLN A 81 1.65 12.43 0.11
C GLN A 81 0.63 12.43 1.26
N PHE A 82 -0.10 11.34 1.44
CA PHE A 82 -1.01 11.17 2.56
C PHE A 82 -0.28 11.22 3.91
N TYR A 83 0.86 10.55 4.05
CA TYR A 83 1.65 10.55 5.28
C TYR A 83 2.34 11.88 5.58
N VAL A 84 2.49 12.77 4.61
CA VAL A 84 2.88 14.15 4.88
C VAL A 84 1.75 14.89 5.60
N VAL A 85 0.51 14.76 5.15
CA VAL A 85 -0.63 15.56 5.64
C VAL A 85 -1.26 14.97 6.92
N TRP A 86 -1.48 13.67 6.97
CA TRP A 86 -2.26 13.02 8.02
C TRP A 86 -1.73 13.18 9.44
N PRO A 87 -0.40 13.09 9.72
CA PRO A 87 0.14 13.32 11.06
C PRO A 87 -0.12 14.73 11.61
N PHE A 88 -0.17 15.74 10.74
CA PHE A 88 -0.52 17.10 11.16
C PHE A 88 -1.99 17.20 11.57
N ILE A 89 -2.91 16.56 10.84
CA ILE A 89 -4.34 16.48 11.21
C ILE A 89 -4.48 15.83 12.59
N ILE A 90 -3.77 14.74 12.83
CA ILE A 90 -3.76 14.07 14.13
C ILE A 90 -3.16 14.94 15.23
N ALA A 91 -2.05 15.64 14.97
CA ALA A 91 -1.40 16.52 15.93
C ALA A 91 -2.29 17.72 16.29
N LEU A 92 -2.98 18.32 15.31
CA LEU A 92 -3.92 19.42 15.51
C LEU A 92 -5.13 18.97 16.34
N SER A 93 -5.67 17.78 16.05
CA SER A 93 -6.79 17.18 16.77
C SER A 93 -6.49 16.97 18.25
N SER A 94 -5.28 16.49 18.58
CA SER A 94 -4.91 16.23 19.97
C SER A 94 -4.92 17.47 20.86
N ARG A 95 -4.83 18.66 20.25
CA ARG A 95 -4.76 19.95 20.94
C ARG A 95 -6.10 20.68 21.07
N ARG A 96 -6.99 20.58 20.06
CA ARG A 96 -8.18 21.44 19.96
C ARG A 96 -9.48 20.70 19.72
N VAL A 97 -9.55 19.83 18.71
CA VAL A 97 -10.80 19.20 18.23
C VAL A 97 -10.64 17.70 18.07
N LYS A 98 -11.04 16.91 19.07
CA LYS A 98 -10.86 15.45 19.08
C LYS A 98 -11.58 14.73 17.92
N VAL A 99 -12.65 15.28 17.39
CA VAL A 99 -13.43 14.68 16.29
C VAL A 99 -12.90 15.04 14.90
N LEU A 100 -11.99 16.01 14.81
CA LEU A 100 -11.45 16.51 13.53
C LEU A 100 -10.96 15.38 12.59
N PRO A 101 -10.18 14.38 13.02
CA PRO A 101 -9.70 13.34 12.10
C PRO A 101 -10.84 12.48 11.54
N ASN A 102 -11.91 12.24 12.31
CA ASN A 102 -13.06 11.51 11.82
C ASN A 102 -13.82 12.32 10.76
N ILE A 103 -14.00 13.63 10.98
CA ILE A 103 -14.65 14.51 10.03
C ILE A 103 -13.83 14.58 8.74
N VAL A 104 -12.52 14.82 8.84
CA VAL A 104 -11.63 14.88 7.66
C VAL A 104 -11.64 13.56 6.89
N ALA A 105 -11.64 12.43 7.59
CA ALA A 105 -11.70 11.13 6.93
C ALA A 105 -13.03 10.91 6.20
N LEU A 106 -14.16 11.23 6.82
CA LEU A 106 -15.49 11.10 6.20
C LEU A 106 -15.65 12.04 5.00
N VAL A 107 -15.27 13.31 5.16
CA VAL A 107 -15.31 14.29 4.07
C VAL A 107 -14.37 13.90 2.93
N GLY A 108 -13.19 13.39 3.24
CA GLY A 108 -12.23 12.91 2.23
C GLY A 108 -12.75 11.69 1.46
N ILE A 109 -13.41 10.73 2.12
CA ILE A 109 -14.05 9.58 1.47
C ILE A 109 -15.18 10.05 0.55
N ALA A 110 -16.08 10.91 1.05
CA ALA A 110 -17.16 11.47 0.25
C ALA A 110 -16.60 12.28 -0.94
N GLY A 111 -15.56 13.08 -0.71
CA GLY A 111 -14.88 13.84 -1.75
C GLY A 111 -14.27 12.96 -2.84
N SER A 112 -13.64 11.83 -2.47
CA SER A 112 -13.12 10.86 -3.44
C SER A 112 -14.22 10.25 -4.31
N LEU A 113 -15.35 9.88 -3.71
CA LEU A 113 -16.52 9.36 -4.43
C LEU A 113 -17.10 10.42 -5.37
N LEU A 114 -17.32 11.63 -4.87
CA LEU A 114 -17.85 12.74 -5.67
C LEU A 114 -16.91 13.12 -6.81
N PHE A 115 -15.60 13.14 -6.59
CA PHE A 115 -14.60 13.42 -7.62
C PHE A 115 -14.66 12.38 -8.74
N ARG A 116 -14.69 11.07 -8.40
CA ARG A 116 -14.82 10.00 -9.40
C ARG A 116 -16.15 10.06 -10.15
N TYR A 117 -17.26 10.32 -9.44
CA TYR A 117 -18.56 10.52 -10.06
C TYR A 117 -18.54 11.68 -11.06
N TRP A 118 -18.06 12.85 -10.62
CA TRP A 118 -17.99 14.04 -11.46
C TRP A 118 -17.13 13.83 -12.70
N HIS A 119 -15.95 13.22 -12.54
CA HIS A 119 -15.06 12.96 -13.65
C HIS A 119 -15.70 12.03 -14.70
N LEU A 120 -16.30 10.93 -14.27
CA LEU A 120 -16.93 9.95 -15.16
C LEU A 120 -18.22 10.52 -15.80
N TYR A 121 -19.00 11.29 -15.04
CA TYR A 121 -20.22 11.91 -15.55
C TYR A 121 -19.96 12.90 -16.69
N HIS A 122 -18.84 13.62 -16.63
CA HIS A 122 -18.42 14.54 -17.70
C HIS A 122 -17.60 13.87 -18.82
N GLY A 123 -17.62 12.56 -18.91
CA GLY A 123 -16.93 11.80 -19.96
C GLY A 123 -15.42 11.73 -19.80
N GLY A 124 -14.89 11.97 -18.59
CA GLY A 124 -13.47 11.83 -18.30
C GLY A 124 -12.98 10.39 -18.42
N ASP A 125 -11.74 10.21 -18.87
CA ASP A 125 -11.13 8.89 -19.01
C ASP A 125 -10.98 8.20 -17.63
N PRO A 126 -11.58 7.02 -17.41
CA PRO A 126 -11.43 6.26 -16.19
C PRO A 126 -9.97 5.88 -15.85
N LEU A 127 -9.07 5.80 -16.84
CA LEU A 127 -7.65 5.52 -16.64
C LEU A 127 -6.95 6.62 -15.86
N LEU A 128 -7.34 7.88 -16.06
CA LEU A 128 -6.77 9.03 -15.33
C LEU A 128 -7.13 9.04 -13.84
N LEU A 129 -8.21 8.36 -13.45
CA LEU A 129 -8.57 8.21 -12.04
C LEU A 129 -7.66 7.22 -11.31
N TYR A 130 -6.97 6.36 -12.05
CA TYR A 130 -6.18 5.29 -11.44
C TYR A 130 -5.02 5.83 -10.60
N PRO A 131 -4.17 6.76 -11.09
CA PRO A 131 -3.10 7.38 -10.33
C PRO A 131 -3.53 8.66 -9.59
N ALA A 132 -4.79 9.10 -9.69
CA ALA A 132 -5.21 10.37 -9.09
C ALA A 132 -5.33 10.27 -7.57
N SER A 133 -4.57 11.10 -6.83
CA SER A 133 -4.56 11.10 -5.36
C SER A 133 -5.95 11.30 -4.77
N LEU A 134 -6.73 12.24 -5.29
CA LEU A 134 -8.10 12.50 -4.84
C LEU A 134 -9.03 11.30 -5.06
N ALA A 135 -8.81 10.51 -6.11
CA ALA A 135 -9.62 9.33 -6.41
C ALA A 135 -9.25 8.10 -5.55
N ARG A 136 -8.10 8.13 -4.86
CA ARG A 136 -7.56 6.94 -4.17
C ARG A 136 -7.33 7.11 -2.68
N MET A 137 -7.36 8.34 -2.15
CA MET A 137 -7.14 8.58 -0.73
C MET A 137 -8.22 7.98 0.18
N ASP A 138 -9.41 7.71 -0.35
CA ASP A 138 -10.51 7.08 0.38
C ASP A 138 -10.11 5.74 1.01
N SER A 139 -9.33 4.93 0.30
CA SER A 139 -8.86 3.64 0.81
C SER A 139 -7.98 3.80 2.05
N LEU A 140 -7.12 4.82 2.09
CA LEU A 140 -6.29 5.16 3.25
C LEU A 140 -7.15 5.71 4.39
N LEU A 141 -8.12 6.56 4.06
CA LEU A 141 -9.03 7.20 5.03
C LEU A 141 -9.98 6.20 5.70
N VAL A 142 -10.45 5.18 4.98
CA VAL A 142 -11.20 4.06 5.58
C VAL A 142 -10.37 3.37 6.65
N GLY A 143 -9.11 3.05 6.36
CA GLY A 143 -8.18 2.48 7.35
C GLY A 143 -7.98 3.39 8.56
N CYS A 144 -7.91 4.71 8.34
CA CYS A 144 -7.80 5.70 9.41
C CYS A 144 -9.06 5.76 10.28
N LEU A 145 -10.26 5.74 9.69
CA LEU A 145 -11.52 5.69 10.45
C LEU A 145 -11.59 4.48 11.37
N ILE A 146 -11.22 3.32 10.87
CA ILE A 146 -11.18 2.07 11.66
C ILE A 146 -10.19 2.22 12.82
N ALA A 147 -8.98 2.73 12.53
CA ALA A 147 -7.96 2.91 13.57
C ALA A 147 -8.33 3.94 14.63
N LEU A 148 -9.02 5.02 14.26
CA LEU A 148 -9.51 6.05 15.17
C LEU A 148 -10.58 5.50 16.11
N ASN A 149 -11.51 4.72 15.58
CA ASN A 149 -12.70 4.23 16.30
C ASN A 149 -12.52 2.80 16.86
N ARG A 150 -11.31 2.24 16.80
CA ARG A 150 -11.03 0.84 17.15
C ARG A 150 -11.59 0.41 18.52
N ARG A 151 -11.55 1.28 19.56
CA ARG A 151 -12.03 0.93 20.90
C ARG A 151 -13.52 0.66 20.91
N TRP A 152 -14.28 1.53 20.25
CA TRP A 152 -15.71 1.38 20.10
C TRP A 152 -16.04 0.12 19.30
N ILE A 153 -15.37 -0.09 18.19
CA ILE A 153 -15.53 -1.27 17.33
C ILE A 153 -15.27 -2.56 18.12
N PHE A 154 -14.15 -2.67 18.83
CA PHE A 154 -13.81 -3.87 19.59
C PHE A 154 -14.78 -4.13 20.73
N HIS A 155 -15.28 -3.11 21.42
CA HIS A 155 -16.30 -3.26 22.45
C HIS A 155 -17.57 -3.94 21.93
N PHE A 156 -17.98 -3.61 20.68
CA PHE A 156 -19.13 -4.26 20.06
C PHE A 156 -18.83 -5.68 19.58
N THR A 157 -17.62 -5.95 19.15
CA THR A 157 -17.26 -7.25 18.56
C THR A 157 -16.88 -8.32 19.60
N GLU A 158 -16.49 -7.93 20.81
CA GLU A 158 -16.07 -8.86 21.88
C GLU A 158 -17.12 -9.91 22.26
N LYS A 159 -18.40 -9.60 22.12
CA LYS A 159 -19.55 -10.45 22.52
C LYS A 159 -20.09 -11.30 21.36
N LEU A 160 -19.56 -11.18 20.15
CA LEU A 160 -20.08 -11.82 18.95
C LEU A 160 -19.26 -13.06 18.57
N ASN A 161 -19.96 -14.11 18.10
CA ASN A 161 -19.27 -15.22 17.43
C ASN A 161 -18.89 -14.79 16.01
N LEU A 162 -17.62 -14.39 15.84
CA LEU A 162 -17.14 -13.75 14.62
C LEU A 162 -16.48 -14.72 13.63
N ALA A 163 -16.47 -16.02 13.91
CA ALA A 163 -15.86 -17.00 13.02
C ALA A 163 -16.57 -17.05 11.65
N VAL A 164 -17.89 -17.16 11.64
CA VAL A 164 -18.68 -17.23 10.40
C VAL A 164 -18.58 -15.93 9.60
N PRO A 165 -18.80 -14.73 10.17
CA PRO A 165 -18.59 -13.46 9.46
C PRO A 165 -17.20 -13.32 8.88
N LEU A 166 -16.14 -13.78 9.56
CA LEU A 166 -14.77 -13.72 9.07
C LEU A 166 -14.60 -14.51 7.76
N TYR A 167 -15.13 -15.73 7.69
CA TYR A 167 -15.07 -16.55 6.47
C TYR A 167 -15.90 -15.95 5.34
N LEU A 168 -17.09 -15.41 5.64
CA LEU A 168 -17.93 -14.75 4.64
C LEU A 168 -17.24 -13.53 4.04
N VAL A 169 -16.61 -12.69 4.87
CA VAL A 169 -15.88 -11.52 4.37
C VAL A 169 -14.64 -11.93 3.58
N ALA A 170 -13.91 -12.96 4.01
CA ALA A 170 -12.79 -13.51 3.23
C ALA A 170 -13.26 -14.02 1.87
N PHE A 171 -14.40 -14.71 1.80
CA PHE A 171 -15.00 -15.16 0.55
C PHE A 171 -15.43 -13.99 -0.32
N CYS A 172 -16.09 -12.96 0.23
CA CYS A 172 -16.42 -11.75 -0.53
C CYS A 172 -15.21 -11.06 -1.12
N MET A 173 -14.09 -10.99 -0.38
CA MET A 173 -12.81 -10.46 -0.89
C MET A 173 -12.32 -11.27 -2.09
N LEU A 174 -12.35 -12.59 -1.99
CA LEU A 174 -11.93 -13.47 -3.09
C LEU A 174 -12.82 -13.28 -4.31
N VAL A 175 -14.15 -13.27 -4.16
CA VAL A 175 -15.10 -13.02 -5.23
C VAL A 175 -14.88 -11.65 -5.87
N MET A 176 -14.64 -10.61 -5.10
CA MET A 176 -14.34 -9.28 -5.64
C MET A 176 -13.05 -9.25 -6.45
N MET A 177 -12.01 -9.99 -6.02
CA MET A 177 -10.75 -10.08 -6.77
C MET A 177 -10.92 -10.79 -8.12
N THR A 178 -11.86 -11.75 -8.22
CA THR A 178 -12.13 -12.48 -9.45
C THR A 178 -13.13 -11.78 -10.38
N CYS A 179 -13.96 -10.88 -9.85
CA CYS A 179 -14.96 -10.12 -10.63
C CYS A 179 -14.32 -9.04 -11.51
N THR A 180 -13.53 -9.44 -12.49
CA THR A 180 -12.90 -8.53 -13.46
C THR A 180 -13.80 -8.16 -14.65
N ALA A 181 -14.94 -8.82 -14.82
CA ALA A 181 -15.78 -8.80 -16.02
C ALA A 181 -16.73 -7.57 -16.16
N ARG A 182 -16.65 -6.59 -15.25
CA ARG A 182 -17.53 -5.41 -15.32
C ARG A 182 -16.89 -4.28 -16.12
N PRO A 183 -17.72 -3.36 -16.72
CA PRO A 183 -17.20 -2.18 -17.39
C PRO A 183 -16.17 -1.45 -16.51
N PHE A 184 -15.03 -1.11 -17.09
CA PHE A 184 -13.89 -0.53 -16.36
C PHE A 184 -14.28 0.74 -15.60
N ALA A 185 -15.13 1.59 -16.19
CA ALA A 185 -15.62 2.82 -15.57
C ALA A 185 -16.39 2.56 -14.26
N LEU A 186 -17.35 1.61 -14.25
CA LEU A 186 -18.09 1.26 -13.04
C LEU A 186 -17.17 0.69 -11.95
N ARG A 187 -16.20 -0.14 -12.34
CA ARG A 187 -15.22 -0.69 -11.42
C ARG A 187 -14.35 0.43 -10.80
N THR A 188 -13.93 1.40 -11.60
CA THR A 188 -13.10 2.52 -11.11
C THR A 188 -13.87 3.41 -10.15
N PHE A 189 -15.18 3.55 -10.32
CA PHE A 189 -16.02 4.40 -9.47
C PHE A 189 -16.11 3.88 -8.02
N TRP A 190 -16.64 2.68 -7.82
CA TRP A 190 -17.00 2.21 -6.47
C TRP A 190 -16.01 1.20 -5.85
N PHE A 191 -15.30 0.45 -6.70
CA PHE A 191 -14.46 -0.66 -6.27
C PHE A 191 -13.42 -0.28 -5.21
N PRO A 192 -12.65 0.84 -5.32
CA PRO A 192 -11.63 1.17 -4.34
C PRO A 192 -12.19 1.32 -2.93
N THR A 193 -13.29 2.08 -2.79
CA THR A 193 -13.92 2.34 -1.47
C THR A 193 -14.52 1.07 -0.89
N VAL A 194 -15.27 0.31 -1.68
CA VAL A 194 -15.92 -0.92 -1.22
C VAL A 194 -14.88 -1.97 -0.84
N PHE A 195 -13.86 -2.17 -1.69
CA PHE A 195 -12.79 -3.11 -1.39
C PHE A 195 -12.02 -2.73 -0.12
N ALA A 196 -11.65 -1.46 0.04
CA ALA A 196 -11.01 -0.97 1.26
C ALA A 196 -11.87 -1.18 2.51
N THR A 197 -13.19 -0.97 2.39
CA THR A 197 -14.14 -1.19 3.48
C THR A 197 -14.22 -2.67 3.85
N ILE A 198 -14.33 -3.55 2.88
CA ILE A 198 -14.35 -5.01 3.09
C ILE A 198 -13.04 -5.48 3.73
N CYS A 199 -11.88 -5.02 3.23
CA CYS A 199 -10.58 -5.29 3.86
C CYS A 199 -10.54 -4.81 5.31
N GLY A 200 -11.06 -3.62 5.57
CA GLY A 200 -11.15 -3.05 6.92
C GLY A 200 -11.99 -3.90 7.86
N VAL A 201 -13.17 -4.32 7.41
CA VAL A 201 -14.05 -5.24 8.16
C VAL A 201 -13.34 -6.58 8.41
N PHE A 202 -12.66 -7.15 7.41
CA PHE A 202 -11.87 -8.36 7.56
C PHE A 202 -10.83 -8.23 8.67
N PHE A 203 -10.07 -7.13 8.69
CA PHE A 203 -9.07 -6.88 9.74
C PHE A 203 -9.69 -6.74 11.13
N ILE A 204 -10.84 -6.08 11.25
CA ILE A 204 -11.56 -5.99 12.53
C ILE A 204 -11.94 -7.39 13.02
N LEU A 205 -12.59 -8.18 12.18
CA LEU A 205 -13.01 -9.53 12.51
C LEU A 205 -11.83 -10.41 12.88
N LEU A 206 -10.74 -10.36 12.09
CA LEU A 206 -9.51 -11.11 12.34
C LEU A 206 -8.88 -10.77 13.69
N LEU A 207 -8.89 -9.50 14.09
CA LEU A 207 -8.34 -9.06 15.37
C LEU A 207 -9.28 -9.37 16.56
N SER A 208 -10.56 -9.58 16.29
CA SER A 208 -11.57 -9.83 17.32
C SER A 208 -11.81 -11.33 17.60
N VAL A 209 -11.43 -12.24 16.67
CA VAL A 209 -11.51 -13.68 16.94
C VAL A 209 -10.44 -14.12 17.94
N ASN A 210 -10.69 -15.26 18.62
CA ASN A 210 -9.79 -15.81 19.63
C ASN A 210 -8.39 -16.09 19.08
N GLU A 211 -7.39 -16.00 19.93
CA GLU A 211 -5.99 -16.27 19.59
C GLU A 211 -5.76 -17.69 19.05
N SER A 212 -6.56 -18.66 19.51
CA SER A 212 -6.55 -20.07 19.07
C SER A 212 -7.18 -20.31 17.70
N HIS A 213 -7.82 -19.29 17.10
CA HIS A 213 -8.48 -19.42 15.80
C HIS A 213 -7.49 -19.79 14.71
N PHE A 214 -7.87 -20.71 13.81
CA PHE A 214 -6.98 -21.24 12.77
C PHE A 214 -6.31 -20.15 11.93
N ILE A 215 -7.07 -19.13 11.45
CA ILE A 215 -6.54 -18.05 10.64
C ILE A 215 -5.48 -17.25 11.41
N ARG A 216 -5.69 -16.94 12.70
CA ARG A 216 -4.70 -16.24 13.52
C ARG A 216 -3.42 -17.07 13.71
N ARG A 217 -3.55 -18.36 13.94
CA ARG A 217 -2.40 -19.29 14.03
C ARG A 217 -1.65 -19.35 12.71
N LEU A 218 -2.36 -19.45 11.58
CA LEU A 218 -1.77 -19.47 10.25
C LEU A 218 -0.96 -18.19 9.99
N LEU A 219 -1.53 -17.00 10.23
CA LEU A 219 -0.86 -15.72 10.00
C LEU A 219 0.33 -15.46 10.94
N ARG A 220 0.41 -16.17 12.07
CA ARG A 220 1.56 -16.12 12.99
C ARG A 220 2.72 -17.03 12.59
N GLN A 221 2.55 -17.85 11.56
CA GLN A 221 3.65 -18.70 11.07
C GLN A 221 4.87 -17.86 10.70
N PRO A 222 6.08 -18.29 11.09
CA PRO A 222 7.32 -17.52 10.85
C PRO A 222 7.51 -17.13 9.39
N PHE A 223 7.17 -18.03 8.48
CA PHE A 223 7.26 -17.81 7.03
C PHE A 223 6.36 -16.66 6.57
N LEU A 224 5.08 -16.68 6.95
CA LEU A 224 4.14 -15.59 6.58
C LEU A 224 4.52 -14.25 7.20
N ARG A 225 5.02 -14.29 8.44
CA ARG A 225 5.55 -13.09 9.10
C ARG A 225 6.75 -12.51 8.34
N GLN A 226 7.65 -13.35 7.85
CA GLN A 226 8.81 -12.92 7.05
C GLN A 226 8.36 -12.28 5.73
N ILE A 227 7.41 -12.89 5.01
CA ILE A 227 6.81 -12.28 3.81
C ILE A 227 6.22 -10.91 4.15
N GLY A 228 5.47 -10.79 5.26
CA GLY A 228 4.91 -9.51 5.68
C GLY A 228 5.97 -8.44 6.00
N VAL A 229 7.12 -8.83 6.55
CA VAL A 229 8.24 -7.90 6.80
C VAL A 229 8.86 -7.41 5.50
N MET A 230 8.98 -8.30 4.50
CA MET A 230 9.59 -7.99 3.19
C MET A 230 8.56 -7.47 2.16
N SER A 231 7.28 -7.35 2.52
CA SER A 231 6.19 -7.03 1.58
C SER A 231 6.42 -5.74 0.80
N PHE A 232 7.03 -4.75 1.41
CA PHE A 232 7.37 -3.49 0.73
C PHE A 232 8.44 -3.70 -0.36
N GLY A 233 9.51 -4.44 -0.07
CA GLY A 233 10.50 -4.81 -1.08
C GLY A 233 9.87 -5.64 -2.20
N ILE A 234 9.04 -6.64 -1.87
CA ILE A 234 8.31 -7.44 -2.88
C ILE A 234 7.49 -6.53 -3.80
N TYR A 235 6.76 -5.57 -3.22
CA TYR A 235 5.99 -4.59 -3.98
C TYR A 235 6.87 -3.73 -4.90
N VAL A 236 7.99 -3.21 -4.40
CA VAL A 236 8.83 -2.29 -5.15
C VAL A 236 9.58 -3.00 -6.28
N TYR A 237 10.01 -4.26 -6.09
CA TYR A 237 10.79 -5.00 -7.08
C TYR A 237 9.98 -5.77 -8.12
N HIS A 238 8.66 -6.02 -7.93
CA HIS A 238 7.91 -6.90 -8.83
C HIS A 238 7.88 -6.39 -10.27
N GLN A 239 7.62 -5.11 -10.50
CA GLN A 239 7.48 -4.56 -11.84
C GLN A 239 8.81 -4.55 -12.63
N PRO A 240 9.95 -4.11 -12.07
CA PRO A 240 11.25 -4.26 -12.75
C PRO A 240 11.59 -5.71 -13.09
N VAL A 241 11.32 -6.65 -12.18
CA VAL A 241 11.55 -8.09 -12.47
C VAL A 241 10.64 -8.56 -13.60
N PHE A 242 9.35 -8.25 -13.56
CA PHE A 242 8.40 -8.62 -14.61
C PHE A 242 8.82 -8.04 -15.97
N SER A 243 9.18 -6.77 -15.99
CA SER A 243 9.69 -6.09 -17.19
C SER A 243 10.99 -6.73 -17.72
N ALA A 244 11.88 -7.16 -16.83
CA ALA A 244 13.09 -7.87 -17.23
C ALA A 244 12.77 -9.21 -17.91
N PHE A 245 11.84 -9.99 -17.34
CA PHE A 245 11.43 -11.26 -17.94
C PHE A 245 10.81 -11.08 -19.33
N GLU A 246 9.99 -10.06 -19.52
CA GLU A 246 9.38 -9.74 -20.82
C GLU A 246 10.41 -9.26 -21.81
N ARG A 247 11.28 -8.34 -21.40
CA ARG A 247 12.29 -7.70 -22.26
C ARG A 247 13.35 -8.68 -22.73
N PHE A 248 13.88 -9.50 -21.86
CA PHE A 248 14.91 -10.48 -22.18
C PHE A 248 14.34 -11.80 -22.67
N ARG A 249 13.01 -11.91 -22.83
CA ARG A 249 12.33 -13.17 -23.18
C ARG A 249 12.85 -14.35 -22.32
N ILE A 250 13.08 -14.09 -21.04
CA ILE A 250 13.57 -15.10 -20.10
C ILE A 250 12.53 -16.22 -20.06
N LEU A 251 12.96 -17.42 -20.40
CA LEU A 251 12.18 -18.64 -20.63
C LEU A 251 11.50 -18.71 -22.01
N GLY A 252 11.52 -17.66 -22.85
CA GLY A 252 11.03 -17.67 -24.23
C GLY A 252 9.60 -18.16 -24.43
N ASP A 253 9.22 -18.37 -25.70
CA ASP A 253 7.88 -18.86 -26.07
C ASP A 253 7.72 -20.39 -25.84
N ALA A 254 8.80 -21.08 -25.47
CA ALA A 254 8.81 -22.52 -25.23
C ALA A 254 8.15 -22.94 -23.89
N PHE A 255 7.99 -22.01 -22.96
CA PHE A 255 7.41 -22.30 -21.64
C PHE A 255 5.96 -21.86 -21.53
N ASN A 256 5.15 -22.68 -20.87
CA ASN A 256 3.77 -22.34 -20.54
C ASN A 256 3.73 -21.06 -19.69
N VAL A 257 2.73 -20.22 -19.94
CA VAL A 257 2.46 -18.96 -19.23
C VAL A 257 2.50 -19.12 -17.70
N ALA A 258 2.04 -20.25 -17.18
CA ALA A 258 2.07 -20.56 -15.75
C ALA A 258 3.51 -20.64 -15.20
N TRP A 259 4.43 -21.28 -15.89
CA TRP A 259 5.82 -21.38 -15.47
C TRP A 259 6.54 -20.04 -15.51
N VAL A 260 6.25 -19.22 -16.51
CA VAL A 260 6.77 -17.84 -16.60
C VAL A 260 6.26 -17.00 -15.43
N ALA A 261 4.97 -17.13 -15.07
CA ALA A 261 4.42 -16.43 -13.90
C ALA A 261 5.08 -16.87 -12.59
N VAL A 262 5.28 -18.17 -12.40
CA VAL A 262 5.99 -18.72 -11.22
C VAL A 262 7.41 -18.16 -11.16
N ALA A 263 8.14 -18.16 -12.27
CA ALA A 263 9.51 -17.64 -12.35
C ALA A 263 9.60 -16.14 -12.02
N LYS A 264 8.65 -15.32 -12.51
CA LYS A 264 8.53 -13.90 -12.18
C LYS A 264 8.31 -13.69 -10.67
N ILE A 265 7.42 -14.47 -10.06
CA ILE A 265 7.16 -14.41 -8.62
C ILE A 265 8.41 -14.81 -7.84
N LEU A 266 9.06 -15.92 -8.19
CA LEU A 266 10.28 -16.38 -7.52
C LEU A 266 11.42 -15.37 -7.68
N GLY A 267 11.64 -14.81 -8.87
CA GLY A 267 12.64 -13.77 -9.12
C GLY A 267 12.39 -12.54 -8.25
N THR A 268 11.13 -12.11 -8.12
CA THR A 268 10.75 -10.99 -7.25
C THR A 268 11.05 -11.30 -5.78
N LEU A 269 10.69 -12.49 -5.30
CA LEU A 269 10.94 -12.92 -3.92
C LEU A 269 12.45 -12.99 -3.63
N ILE A 270 13.24 -13.58 -4.53
CA ILE A 270 14.69 -13.67 -4.39
C ILE A 270 15.30 -12.26 -4.28
N LEU A 271 14.94 -11.35 -5.19
CA LEU A 271 15.46 -9.99 -5.18
C LEU A 271 15.06 -9.22 -3.92
N ALA A 272 13.81 -9.38 -3.47
CA ALA A 272 13.33 -8.79 -2.23
C ALA A 272 14.05 -9.33 -0.99
N VAL A 273 14.34 -10.64 -0.94
CA VAL A 273 15.12 -11.28 0.13
C VAL A 273 16.55 -10.73 0.14
N ILE A 274 17.21 -10.69 -1.02
CA ILE A 274 18.57 -10.14 -1.16
C ILE A 274 18.60 -8.68 -0.66
N SER A 275 17.70 -7.84 -1.16
CA SER A 275 17.59 -6.45 -0.75
C SER A 275 17.35 -6.31 0.76
N TYR A 276 16.42 -7.09 1.30
CA TYR A 276 16.10 -7.04 2.71
C TYR A 276 17.31 -7.36 3.60
N TYR A 277 18.02 -8.44 3.34
CA TYR A 277 19.14 -8.87 4.19
C TYR A 277 20.39 -8.03 3.98
N LEU A 278 20.71 -7.59 2.76
CA LEU A 278 21.91 -6.84 2.45
C LEU A 278 21.78 -5.33 2.69
N VAL A 279 20.59 -4.76 2.49
CA VAL A 279 20.39 -3.30 2.51
C VAL A 279 19.44 -2.88 3.63
N GLU A 280 18.20 -3.39 3.64
CA GLU A 280 17.15 -2.88 4.51
C GLU A 280 17.42 -3.22 5.98
N LYS A 281 17.69 -4.48 6.30
CA LYS A 281 17.89 -4.96 7.67
C LYS A 281 19.09 -4.30 8.37
N PRO A 282 20.26 -4.12 7.74
CA PRO A 282 21.35 -3.35 8.32
C PRO A 282 20.98 -1.90 8.64
N LEU A 283 20.34 -1.21 7.68
CA LEU A 283 19.93 0.19 7.84
C LEU A 283 18.83 0.34 8.89
N LEU A 284 17.88 -0.60 8.96
CA LEU A 284 16.87 -0.61 10.01
C LEU A 284 17.43 -0.73 11.43
N ARG A 285 18.63 -1.32 11.62
CA ARG A 285 19.32 -1.37 12.91
C ARG A 285 19.86 -0.02 13.35
N LEU A 286 20.18 0.87 12.41
CA LEU A 286 20.64 2.24 12.67
C LEU A 286 19.49 3.19 13.00
N ARG A 287 18.24 2.73 12.86
CA ARG A 287 17.05 3.53 13.16
C ARG A 287 17.06 4.00 14.60
N PRO A 288 16.82 5.30 14.87
CA PRO A 288 16.71 5.83 16.20
C PRO A 288 15.66 5.06 17.01
N LYS A 289 16.11 4.38 18.06
CA LYS A 289 15.21 3.80 19.06
C LYS A 289 14.48 4.97 19.68
N GLY A 290 13.16 5.04 19.53
CA GLY A 290 12.38 6.05 20.25
C GLY A 290 12.77 5.97 21.71
N LYS A 291 13.25 7.07 22.30
CA LYS A 291 13.48 7.15 23.74
C LYS A 291 12.16 6.74 24.39
N CYS A 292 12.12 5.60 25.05
CA CYS A 292 11.16 5.40 26.11
C CYS A 292 11.55 6.42 27.19
N PRO A 293 10.74 7.42 27.49
CA PRO A 293 10.94 8.12 28.76
C PRO A 293 10.75 7.07 29.83
N GLY A 294 11.77 6.92 30.68
CA GLY A 294 11.78 6.09 31.87
C GLY A 294 10.62 6.42 32.83
#